data_8a437bb2d01e40a93600ec6be4cc196e
#
_entry.id   8a437bb2d01e40a93600ec6be4cc196e
#
_cell.length_a   1.000
_cell.length_b   1.000
_cell.length_c   1.000
_cell.angle_alpha   90.00
_cell.angle_beta   90.00
_cell.angle_gamma   90.00
#
_symmetry.space_group_name_H-M   'P 1'
#
loop_
_entity.id
_entity.type
_entity.pdbx_description
1 polymer ?
#
loop_
_entity_poly.entity_id
_entity_poly.type
_entity_poly.pdbx_seq_one_letter_code
_entity_poly.pdbx_strand_id
1 'polypeptide(L)'
;MQCSWKAVLLLALASIAIQYTAFRTFTTKSFQVCPIPNPNNCSPGQDPTESPDRLCEDGQLTNSNISRKTHILILATTRSGSTFLGQLFNQHTDVFYLFEPLYHVEYTLIPKMTTSKSATDRRVMLGASRDLLRSLYDCDLYIMENYITPQPLNHTTDRLFRRGASKALCSPPVCDALGHTDIYPEEGDCVKKCGTLNLTLAMESCKEHRHVAIKTVRVSEVNDLRALVEDPRLNLKVIQLVRDPRAIITSRTIAFVDEYRSWGIWKTTGRRPKNLDVTQLTPICEDYFHSVSTGLSRPPWLKGRYMLLRYEDLARNPMKKVEEIYDFVGIPLDANVQRWILNNTKADESSPKEIYGTSRNSSTTAEAWRLTLPYDMVEFIQNTCPQVMVQLGYKTVRSSQDLKNLSYNLIEDKSFPPFL
;
A
#
# COMPACT_ATOMS: atom_id res chain seq x y z
N MET A 1 57.66 7.14 -16.97
CA MET A 1 56.92 8.02 -17.90
C MET A 1 56.47 9.24 -17.12
N GLN A 2 57.13 10.39 -17.27
CA GLN A 2 56.68 11.64 -16.64
C GLN A 2 55.59 12.23 -17.48
N CYS A 3 54.36 12.20 -16.96
CA CYS A 3 53.21 12.84 -17.60
C CYS A 3 53.39 14.36 -17.52
N SER A 4 53.55 15.04 -18.64
CA SER A 4 53.76 16.49 -18.69
C SER A 4 52.52 17.22 -18.13
N TRP A 5 52.71 18.08 -17.14
CA TRP A 5 51.66 18.91 -16.55
C TRP A 5 50.83 19.69 -17.59
N LYS A 6 51.46 20.04 -18.71
CA LYS A 6 50.80 20.69 -19.86
C LYS A 6 49.74 19.80 -20.54
N ALA A 7 49.98 18.48 -20.62
CA ALA A 7 48.99 17.56 -21.19
C ALA A 7 47.77 17.37 -20.28
N VAL A 8 47.96 17.33 -18.95
CA VAL A 8 46.87 17.26 -17.99
C VAL A 8 45.98 18.52 -18.01
N LEU A 9 46.63 19.69 -18.13
CA LEU A 9 45.92 20.98 -18.21
C LEU A 9 45.09 21.11 -19.49
N LEU A 10 45.64 20.64 -20.65
CA LEU A 10 44.91 20.63 -21.91
C LEU A 10 43.69 19.68 -21.89
N LEU A 11 43.83 18.51 -21.28
CA LEU A 11 42.69 17.58 -21.12
C LEU A 11 41.61 18.14 -20.21
N ALA A 12 41.99 18.82 -19.11
CA ALA A 12 41.03 19.47 -18.22
C ALA A 12 40.27 20.61 -18.93
N LEU A 13 40.96 21.45 -19.69
CA LEU A 13 40.33 22.53 -20.47
C LEU A 13 39.41 22.01 -21.57
N ALA A 14 39.80 20.92 -22.26
CA ALA A 14 38.96 20.26 -23.26
C ALA A 14 37.68 19.68 -22.63
N SER A 15 37.78 19.07 -21.44
CA SER A 15 36.62 18.55 -20.71
C SER A 15 35.65 19.66 -20.31
N ILE A 16 36.16 20.80 -19.82
CA ILE A 16 35.33 21.97 -19.47
C ILE A 16 34.65 22.57 -20.70
N ALA A 17 35.35 22.64 -21.84
CA ALA A 17 34.78 23.14 -23.09
C ALA A 17 33.63 22.24 -23.61
N ILE A 18 33.77 20.92 -23.51
CA ILE A 18 32.74 19.95 -23.90
C ILE A 18 31.52 20.08 -22.99
N GLN A 19 31.72 20.22 -21.68
CA GLN A 19 30.63 20.42 -20.74
C GLN A 19 29.87 21.75 -20.95
N TYR A 20 30.63 22.82 -21.28
CA TYR A 20 30.03 24.13 -21.56
C TYR A 20 29.25 24.14 -22.87
N THR A 21 29.71 23.46 -23.91
CA THR A 21 28.95 23.33 -25.17
C THR A 21 27.70 22.45 -25.01
N ALA A 22 27.81 21.36 -24.27
CA ALA A 22 26.63 20.53 -23.93
C ALA A 22 25.59 21.32 -23.14
N PHE A 23 26.00 22.12 -22.16
CA PHE A 23 25.10 22.96 -21.38
C PHE A 23 24.42 24.03 -22.24
N ARG A 24 25.15 24.67 -23.17
CA ARG A 24 24.57 25.66 -24.11
C ARG A 24 23.56 25.05 -25.08
N THR A 25 23.82 23.85 -25.59
CA THR A 25 22.85 23.17 -26.49
C THR A 25 21.58 22.74 -25.77
N PHE A 26 21.64 22.46 -24.47
CA PHE A 26 20.44 22.16 -23.65
C PHE A 26 19.63 23.42 -23.32
N THR A 27 20.26 24.58 -23.10
CA THR A 27 19.58 25.82 -22.73
C THR A 27 19.01 26.61 -23.94
N THR A 28 19.42 26.30 -25.19
CA THR A 28 18.91 26.99 -26.38
C THR A 28 17.72 26.28 -27.06
N LYS A 29 17.28 25.13 -26.60
CA LYS A 29 15.96 24.62 -26.96
C LYS A 29 14.89 25.35 -26.13
N SER A 30 14.60 26.60 -26.54
CA SER A 30 13.43 27.32 -26.08
C SER A 30 12.18 26.51 -26.45
N PHE A 31 11.37 26.20 -25.45
CA PHE A 31 10.01 25.71 -25.66
C PHE A 31 9.26 26.76 -26.48
N GLN A 32 8.91 26.44 -27.73
CA GLN A 32 7.92 27.19 -28.47
C GLN A 32 6.58 26.98 -27.76
N VAL A 33 6.19 27.97 -26.98
CA VAL A 33 4.82 28.09 -26.47
C VAL A 33 3.96 28.46 -27.68
N CYS A 34 3.05 27.58 -28.07
CA CYS A 34 2.01 27.91 -29.02
C CYS A 34 1.16 29.07 -28.49
N PRO A 35 0.96 30.15 -29.27
CA PRO A 35 0.13 31.27 -28.82
C PRO A 35 -1.32 30.78 -28.66
N ILE A 36 -1.95 31.12 -27.54
CA ILE A 36 -3.36 30.95 -27.30
C ILE A 36 -4.09 31.92 -28.26
N PRO A 37 -5.07 31.49 -29.08
CA PRO A 37 -5.84 32.40 -29.90
C PRO A 37 -6.68 33.35 -29.03
N ASN A 38 -6.54 34.64 -29.27
CA ASN A 38 -7.31 35.69 -28.61
C ASN A 38 -8.73 35.72 -29.20
N PRO A 39 -9.81 35.60 -28.38
CA PRO A 39 -11.16 35.46 -28.89
C PRO A 39 -11.81 36.76 -29.44
N ASN A 40 -11.08 37.86 -29.58
CA ASN A 40 -11.66 39.18 -29.91
C ASN A 40 -11.30 39.74 -31.30
N ASN A 41 -11.01 38.93 -32.30
CA ASN A 41 -10.84 39.42 -33.68
C ASN A 41 -11.69 38.62 -34.68
N CYS A 42 -12.97 38.90 -34.74
CA CYS A 42 -13.79 38.63 -35.90
C CYS A 42 -14.18 39.96 -36.52
N SER A 43 -13.53 40.34 -37.63
CA SER A 43 -14.01 41.42 -38.53
C SER A 43 -14.92 40.82 -39.59
N PRO A 44 -16.04 41.48 -39.95
CA PRO A 44 -16.95 41.02 -41.01
C PRO A 44 -16.41 41.43 -42.36
N GLY A 45 -16.02 40.46 -43.19
CA GLY A 45 -15.75 40.65 -44.62
C GLY A 45 -16.94 40.18 -45.43
N GLN A 46 -17.51 41.08 -46.20
CA GLN A 46 -18.56 40.86 -47.20
C GLN A 46 -18.01 40.05 -48.37
N ASP A 47 -18.68 38.95 -48.74
CA ASP A 47 -19.06 38.66 -50.13
C ASP A 47 -20.10 37.52 -50.18
N PRO A 48 -21.20 37.69 -51.01
CA PRO A 48 -22.33 36.79 -51.00
C PRO A 48 -22.31 35.88 -52.23
N THR A 49 -21.85 34.64 -52.07
CA THR A 49 -22.24 33.50 -52.95
C THR A 49 -21.52 32.25 -52.46
N GLU A 50 -22.21 31.44 -51.67
CA GLU A 50 -22.17 29.98 -51.72
C GLU A 50 -23.01 29.37 -50.56
N SER A 51 -23.64 28.24 -50.87
CA SER A 51 -24.67 27.50 -50.14
C SER A 51 -24.56 27.38 -48.62
N PRO A 52 -25.71 27.31 -47.92
CA PRO A 52 -25.78 27.11 -46.49
C PRO A 52 -25.84 25.63 -46.19
N ASP A 53 -24.73 25.01 -45.89
CA ASP A 53 -24.68 23.72 -45.15
C ASP A 53 -23.28 23.47 -44.62
N ARG A 54 -22.89 24.24 -43.60
CA ARG A 54 -21.91 23.79 -42.58
C ARG A 54 -22.43 24.25 -41.23
N LEU A 55 -23.16 23.34 -40.60
CA LEU A 55 -23.42 23.36 -39.15
C LEU A 55 -22.10 23.53 -38.43
N CYS A 56 -21.89 24.70 -37.83
CA CYS A 56 -20.95 24.81 -36.71
C CYS A 56 -21.54 23.93 -35.61
N GLU A 57 -21.02 22.73 -35.47
CA GLU A 57 -21.22 21.97 -34.23
C GLU A 57 -20.63 22.80 -33.09
N ASP A 58 -21.52 23.48 -32.37
CA ASP A 58 -21.24 23.95 -31.04
C ASP A 58 -20.68 22.76 -30.23
N GLY A 59 -19.37 22.73 -30.11
CA GLY A 59 -18.69 21.88 -29.15
C GLY A 59 -19.10 22.27 -27.75
N GLN A 60 -20.33 21.92 -27.35
CA GLN A 60 -20.62 21.71 -25.95
C GLN A 60 -19.60 20.67 -25.48
N LEU A 61 -18.55 21.19 -24.83
CA LEU A 61 -17.81 20.39 -23.87
C LEU A 61 -18.85 19.83 -22.88
N THR A 62 -19.42 18.69 -23.25
CA THR A 62 -20.06 17.83 -22.27
C THR A 62 -18.96 17.57 -21.24
N ASN A 63 -19.14 18.17 -20.08
CA ASN A 63 -18.45 17.82 -18.87
C ASN A 63 -18.76 16.33 -18.58
N SER A 64 -18.21 15.43 -19.40
CA SER A 64 -18.08 14.04 -19.04
C SER A 64 -17.20 14.08 -17.80
N ASN A 65 -17.79 13.86 -16.63
CA ASN A 65 -17.11 13.47 -15.42
C ASN A 65 -16.32 12.18 -15.73
N ILE A 66 -15.18 12.32 -16.41
CA ILE A 66 -14.18 11.27 -16.49
C ILE A 66 -13.67 11.18 -15.04
N SER A 67 -14.29 10.30 -14.28
CA SER A 67 -13.87 10.00 -12.90
C SER A 67 -12.38 9.71 -12.95
N ARG A 68 -11.58 10.65 -12.44
CA ARG A 68 -10.12 10.53 -12.42
C ARG A 68 -9.76 9.26 -11.67
N LYS A 69 -8.90 8.41 -12.26
CA LYS A 69 -8.41 7.17 -11.64
C LYS A 69 -7.95 7.43 -10.21
N THR A 70 -8.48 6.70 -9.25
CA THR A 70 -8.07 6.78 -7.84
C THR A 70 -7.00 5.72 -7.56
N HIS A 71 -5.92 6.13 -6.93
CA HIS A 71 -4.83 5.29 -6.49
C HIS A 71 -4.90 5.14 -4.98
N ILE A 72 -4.89 3.92 -4.47
CA ILE A 72 -5.08 3.62 -3.06
C ILE A 72 -3.86 2.88 -2.53
N LEU A 73 -3.26 3.39 -1.46
CA LEU A 73 -2.19 2.70 -0.75
C LEU A 73 -2.66 2.29 0.64
N ILE A 74 -2.71 0.99 0.89
CA ILE A 74 -2.89 0.45 2.22
C ILE A 74 -1.51 0.33 2.86
N LEU A 75 -1.22 1.25 3.77
CA LEU A 75 -0.01 1.27 4.58
C LEU A 75 -0.28 0.58 5.90
N ALA A 76 0.48 -0.43 6.24
CA ALA A 76 0.27 -1.19 7.46
C ALA A 76 1.58 -1.79 7.99
N THR A 77 1.58 -2.26 9.23
CA THR A 77 2.65 -3.14 9.70
C THR A 77 2.23 -4.60 9.59
N THR A 78 3.20 -5.50 9.55
CA THR A 78 2.95 -6.95 9.44
C THR A 78 2.10 -7.44 10.60
N ARG A 79 1.03 -8.18 10.30
CA ARG A 79 0.04 -8.74 11.24
C ARG A 79 -0.91 -7.73 11.90
N SER A 80 -1.08 -6.56 11.30
CA SER A 80 -2.08 -5.57 11.75
C SER A 80 -3.51 -5.80 11.22
N GLY A 81 -3.75 -6.84 10.40
CA GLY A 81 -5.05 -7.10 9.75
C GLY A 81 -5.15 -6.53 8.34
N SER A 82 -4.02 -6.14 7.75
CA SER A 82 -3.98 -5.52 6.41
C SER A 82 -4.47 -6.43 5.28
N THR A 83 -4.44 -7.76 5.44
CA THR A 83 -5.04 -8.68 4.48
C THR A 83 -6.56 -8.52 4.44
N PHE A 84 -7.21 -8.37 5.61
CA PHE A 84 -8.66 -8.12 5.69
C PHE A 84 -9.04 -6.80 5.00
N LEU A 85 -8.33 -5.71 5.31
CA LEU A 85 -8.54 -4.42 4.64
C LEU A 85 -8.27 -4.49 3.14
N GLY A 86 -7.20 -5.22 2.73
CA GLY A 86 -6.88 -5.43 1.31
C GLY A 86 -7.99 -6.15 0.54
N GLN A 87 -8.65 -7.13 1.17
CA GLN A 87 -9.77 -7.83 0.54
C GLN A 87 -10.95 -6.90 0.23
N LEU A 88 -11.19 -5.85 0.98
CA LEU A 88 -12.24 -4.89 0.66
C LEU A 88 -12.04 -4.27 -0.73
N PHE A 89 -10.81 -4.01 -1.13
CA PHE A 89 -10.48 -3.52 -2.47
C PHE A 89 -10.34 -4.64 -3.50
N ASN A 90 -9.86 -5.81 -3.08
CA ASN A 90 -9.68 -6.97 -3.95
C ASN A 90 -11.01 -7.57 -4.46
N GLN A 91 -12.11 -7.37 -3.70
CA GLN A 91 -13.45 -7.82 -4.10
C GLN A 91 -14.19 -6.83 -4.99
N HIS A 92 -13.72 -5.60 -5.10
CA HIS A 92 -14.36 -4.55 -5.91
C HIS A 92 -14.10 -4.76 -7.40
N THR A 93 -15.13 -4.71 -8.22
CA THR A 93 -15.07 -4.99 -9.67
C THR A 93 -14.19 -4.00 -10.43
N ASP A 94 -14.20 -2.72 -10.05
CA ASP A 94 -13.47 -1.65 -10.75
C ASP A 94 -12.05 -1.41 -10.20
N VAL A 95 -11.57 -2.24 -9.25
CA VAL A 95 -10.27 -2.05 -8.60
C VAL A 95 -9.28 -3.13 -8.99
N PHE A 96 -8.18 -2.74 -9.62
CA PHE A 96 -7.01 -3.59 -9.79
C PHE A 96 -6.22 -3.61 -8.49
N TYR A 97 -6.27 -4.72 -7.77
CA TYR A 97 -5.60 -4.86 -6.48
C TYR A 97 -4.30 -5.63 -6.57
N LEU A 98 -3.23 -5.13 -5.94
CA LEU A 98 -1.93 -5.80 -5.82
C LEU A 98 -1.55 -6.05 -4.35
N PHE A 99 -1.24 -7.31 -4.05
CA PHE A 99 -0.81 -7.77 -2.73
C PHE A 99 0.71 -7.68 -2.58
N GLU A 100 1.20 -6.76 -1.75
CA GLU A 100 2.60 -6.60 -1.33
C GLU A 100 3.66 -6.63 -2.45
N PRO A 101 3.56 -5.87 -3.54
CA PRO A 101 4.55 -5.89 -4.61
C PRO A 101 5.95 -5.45 -4.12
N LEU A 102 6.03 -4.62 -3.07
CA LEU A 102 7.30 -4.20 -2.47
C LEU A 102 8.10 -5.34 -1.79
N TYR A 103 7.49 -6.53 -1.63
CA TYR A 103 8.21 -7.73 -1.20
C TYR A 103 9.42 -8.00 -2.10
N HIS A 104 9.26 -7.85 -3.41
CA HIS A 104 10.32 -8.12 -4.38
C HIS A 104 11.48 -7.14 -4.27
N VAL A 105 11.22 -5.86 -3.99
CA VAL A 105 12.27 -4.85 -3.74
C VAL A 105 13.10 -5.24 -2.54
N GLU A 106 12.44 -5.57 -1.43
CA GLU A 106 13.12 -5.97 -0.19
C GLU A 106 13.94 -7.26 -0.40
N TYR A 107 13.34 -8.27 -1.02
CA TYR A 107 13.99 -9.55 -1.26
C TYR A 107 15.22 -9.44 -2.17
N THR A 108 15.20 -8.54 -3.15
CA THR A 108 16.27 -8.39 -4.14
C THR A 108 17.39 -7.48 -3.65
N LEU A 109 17.06 -6.37 -2.99
CA LEU A 109 18.05 -5.34 -2.63
C LEU A 109 18.71 -5.58 -1.28
N ILE A 110 18.04 -6.27 -0.34
CA ILE A 110 18.63 -6.55 0.97
C ILE A 110 19.28 -7.94 0.93
N PRO A 111 20.60 -8.04 1.04
CA PRO A 111 21.27 -9.33 1.21
C PRO A 111 20.72 -10.06 2.44
N LYS A 112 20.42 -11.33 2.32
CA LYS A 112 19.85 -12.16 3.41
C LYS A 112 20.70 -12.21 4.69
N MET A 113 21.94 -11.70 4.64
CA MET A 113 22.92 -11.81 5.73
C MET A 113 23.19 -10.49 6.47
N THR A 114 22.62 -9.35 6.09
CA THR A 114 22.81 -8.10 6.83
C THR A 114 21.80 -7.97 7.95
N THR A 115 22.28 -8.04 9.18
CA THR A 115 21.47 -7.94 10.41
C THR A 115 21.08 -6.51 10.77
N SER A 116 21.74 -5.50 10.17
CA SER A 116 21.39 -4.09 10.38
C SER A 116 21.28 -3.35 9.04
N LYS A 117 20.13 -2.74 8.79
CA LYS A 117 19.91 -1.86 7.62
C LYS A 117 20.66 -0.55 7.84
N SER A 118 21.67 -0.27 7.03
CA SER A 118 22.37 1.02 7.06
C SER A 118 21.45 2.16 6.61
N ALA A 119 21.79 3.41 6.96
CA ALA A 119 21.04 4.59 6.47
C ALA A 119 21.06 4.71 4.94
N THR A 120 22.13 4.21 4.29
CA THR A 120 22.23 4.16 2.83
C THR A 120 21.28 3.11 2.27
N ASP A 121 21.24 1.91 2.85
CA ASP A 121 20.32 0.84 2.44
C ASP A 121 18.86 1.30 2.55
N ARG A 122 18.52 2.00 3.64
CA ARG A 122 17.17 2.58 3.80
C ARG A 122 16.83 3.53 2.66
N ARG A 123 17.76 4.44 2.28
CA ARG A 123 17.52 5.40 1.18
C ARG A 123 17.35 4.71 -0.17
N VAL A 124 18.17 3.71 -0.48
CA VAL A 124 18.05 2.91 -1.70
C VAL A 124 16.72 2.19 -1.75
N MET A 125 16.34 1.54 -0.65
CA MET A 125 15.05 0.85 -0.52
C MET A 125 13.85 1.77 -0.73
N LEU A 126 13.87 2.95 -0.12
CA LEU A 126 12.78 3.93 -0.26
C LEU A 126 12.68 4.47 -1.69
N GLY A 127 13.84 4.74 -2.34
CA GLY A 127 13.88 5.13 -3.74
C GLY A 127 13.27 4.08 -4.66
N ALA A 128 13.75 2.84 -4.56
CA ALA A 128 13.24 1.71 -5.34
C ALA A 128 11.75 1.43 -5.08
N SER A 129 11.31 1.49 -3.80
CA SER A 129 9.91 1.31 -3.42
C SER A 129 9.01 2.39 -4.00
N ARG A 130 9.44 3.65 -3.94
CA ARG A 130 8.72 4.78 -4.52
C ARG A 130 8.57 4.64 -6.03
N ASP A 131 9.66 4.29 -6.72
CA ASP A 131 9.68 4.22 -8.18
C ASP A 131 8.84 3.01 -8.66
N LEU A 132 8.91 1.88 -7.94
CA LEU A 132 8.04 0.73 -8.21
C LEU A 132 6.56 1.08 -8.00
N LEU A 133 6.19 1.70 -6.89
CA LEU A 133 4.80 2.09 -6.63
C LEU A 133 4.26 3.05 -7.70
N ARG A 134 5.08 4.03 -8.12
CA ARG A 134 4.70 4.96 -9.18
C ARG A 134 4.41 4.23 -10.48
N SER A 135 5.30 3.36 -10.94
CA SER A 135 5.12 2.58 -12.16
C SER A 135 3.89 1.67 -12.10
N LEU A 136 3.67 1.01 -10.95
CA LEU A 136 2.49 0.15 -10.77
C LEU A 136 1.18 0.94 -10.78
N TYR A 137 1.14 2.18 -10.28
CA TYR A 137 -0.02 3.05 -10.39
C TYR A 137 -0.27 3.54 -11.82
N ASP A 138 0.78 3.66 -12.63
CA ASP A 138 0.71 3.92 -14.06
C ASP A 138 0.41 2.62 -14.88
N CYS A 139 0.15 1.50 -14.20
CA CYS A 139 -0.05 0.16 -14.79
C CYS A 139 1.18 -0.34 -15.58
N ASP A 140 2.39 0.10 -15.27
CA ASP A 140 3.62 -0.47 -15.80
C ASP A 140 4.11 -1.59 -14.89
N LEU A 141 3.68 -2.84 -15.19
CA LEU A 141 4.10 -4.01 -14.43
C LEU A 141 5.46 -4.57 -14.89
N TYR A 142 6.00 -4.13 -16.03
CA TYR A 142 7.32 -4.57 -16.48
C TYR A 142 8.44 -4.14 -15.52
N ILE A 143 8.23 -3.07 -14.76
CA ILE A 143 9.14 -2.66 -13.69
C ILE A 143 9.42 -3.78 -12.68
N MET A 144 8.47 -4.71 -12.48
CA MET A 144 8.62 -5.86 -11.59
C MET A 144 9.75 -6.81 -12.03
N GLU A 145 10.06 -6.86 -13.31
CA GLU A 145 11.11 -7.74 -13.86
C GLU A 145 12.49 -7.42 -13.29
N ASN A 146 12.72 -6.18 -12.85
CA ASN A 146 13.96 -5.76 -12.20
C ASN A 146 14.13 -6.34 -10.79
N TYR A 147 13.06 -6.85 -10.20
CA TYR A 147 13.04 -7.33 -8.82
C TYR A 147 12.62 -8.79 -8.67
N ILE A 148 12.28 -9.47 -9.77
CA ILE A 148 11.91 -10.90 -9.76
C ILE A 148 13.13 -11.72 -10.18
N THR A 149 13.44 -12.76 -9.40
CA THR A 149 14.57 -13.66 -9.67
C THR A 149 14.07 -15.11 -9.75
N PRO A 150 14.36 -15.88 -10.82
CA PRO A 150 15.07 -15.44 -12.04
C PRO A 150 14.29 -14.37 -12.81
N GLN A 151 15.00 -13.55 -13.60
CA GLN A 151 14.36 -12.51 -14.40
C GLN A 151 13.35 -13.12 -15.37
N PRO A 152 12.11 -12.57 -15.46
CA PRO A 152 11.10 -13.04 -16.38
C PRO A 152 11.57 -13.07 -17.84
N LEU A 153 11.23 -14.16 -18.55
CA LEU A 153 11.46 -14.27 -19.98
C LEU A 153 10.15 -14.04 -20.72
N ASN A 154 10.20 -13.24 -21.81
CA ASN A 154 9.00 -12.92 -22.60
C ASN A 154 7.84 -12.36 -21.72
N HIS A 155 8.18 -11.56 -20.70
CA HIS A 155 7.23 -10.96 -19.77
C HIS A 155 6.36 -11.97 -19.00
N THR A 156 6.87 -13.20 -18.79
CA THR A 156 6.15 -14.23 -18.05
C THR A 156 6.91 -14.67 -16.80
N THR A 157 6.19 -14.89 -15.69
CA THR A 157 6.77 -15.34 -14.42
C THR A 157 5.80 -16.17 -13.58
N ASP A 158 6.34 -17.15 -12.84
CA ASP A 158 5.65 -17.90 -11.79
C ASP A 158 6.06 -17.42 -10.37
N ARG A 159 6.92 -16.40 -10.29
CA ARG A 159 7.58 -15.94 -9.05
C ARG A 159 6.95 -14.71 -8.43
N LEU A 160 5.80 -14.26 -8.88
CA LEU A 160 5.15 -13.14 -8.22
C LEU A 160 4.66 -13.56 -6.82
N PHE A 161 5.12 -12.83 -5.80
CA PHE A 161 4.81 -13.12 -4.41
C PHE A 161 3.30 -13.10 -4.18
N ARG A 162 2.75 -14.25 -3.77
CA ARG A 162 1.33 -14.45 -3.47
C ARG A 162 0.39 -13.91 -4.56
N ARG A 163 0.67 -14.22 -5.83
CA ARG A 163 -0.18 -13.85 -6.98
C ARG A 163 -1.66 -14.12 -6.69
N GLY A 164 -1.98 -15.28 -6.13
CA GLY A 164 -3.34 -15.68 -5.81
C GLY A 164 -4.07 -14.79 -4.80
N ALA A 165 -3.37 -13.91 -4.07
CA ALA A 165 -3.99 -12.92 -3.20
C ALA A 165 -4.50 -11.66 -3.95
N SER A 166 -4.31 -11.59 -5.28
CA SER A 166 -4.76 -10.49 -6.15
C SER A 166 -5.74 -11.02 -7.19
N LYS A 167 -7.05 -10.80 -6.99
CA LYS A 167 -8.13 -11.33 -7.84
C LYS A 167 -7.93 -10.97 -9.31
N ALA A 168 -7.56 -9.73 -9.61
CA ALA A 168 -7.32 -9.26 -10.96
C ALA A 168 -6.23 -10.04 -11.72
N LEU A 169 -5.28 -10.66 -11.00
CA LEU A 169 -4.23 -11.52 -11.58
C LEU A 169 -4.66 -12.98 -11.74
N CYS A 170 -5.87 -13.30 -11.29
CA CYS A 170 -6.46 -14.66 -11.31
C CYS A 170 -7.80 -14.70 -12.05
N SER A 171 -8.13 -13.67 -12.79
CA SER A 171 -9.37 -13.51 -13.55
C SER A 171 -9.06 -13.15 -15.00
N PRO A 172 -9.96 -13.35 -15.95
CA PRO A 172 -9.80 -12.87 -17.32
C PRO A 172 -9.52 -11.35 -17.35
N PRO A 173 -8.69 -10.89 -18.31
CA PRO A 173 -8.00 -11.63 -19.34
C PRO A 173 -6.67 -12.29 -18.91
N VAL A 174 -6.25 -12.12 -17.64
CA VAL A 174 -4.97 -12.62 -17.13
C VAL A 174 -4.98 -14.15 -16.90
N CYS A 175 -6.17 -14.68 -16.59
CA CYS A 175 -6.39 -16.11 -16.35
C CYS A 175 -7.81 -16.52 -16.79
N ASP A 176 -7.92 -17.15 -17.93
CA ASP A 176 -9.21 -17.64 -18.47
C ASP A 176 -9.71 -18.92 -17.78
N ALA A 177 -8.79 -19.68 -17.17
CA ALA A 177 -9.10 -20.99 -16.58
C ALA A 177 -10.08 -20.93 -15.40
N LEU A 178 -10.23 -19.76 -14.75
CA LEU A 178 -11.12 -19.57 -13.59
C LEU A 178 -12.44 -18.89 -13.96
N GLY A 179 -12.57 -18.36 -15.18
CA GLY A 179 -13.79 -17.71 -15.67
C GLY A 179 -14.18 -16.48 -14.83
N HIS A 180 -15.33 -15.89 -15.17
CA HIS A 180 -15.95 -14.82 -14.39
C HIS A 180 -16.85 -15.44 -13.32
N THR A 181 -16.27 -15.90 -12.20
CA THR A 181 -17.05 -16.42 -11.08
C THR A 181 -17.23 -15.37 -9.99
N ASP A 182 -18.45 -15.29 -9.44
CA ASP A 182 -18.75 -14.43 -8.28
C ASP A 182 -18.00 -14.89 -7.01
N ILE A 183 -17.59 -16.14 -6.98
CA ILE A 183 -16.84 -16.74 -5.88
C ILE A 183 -15.35 -16.63 -6.23
N TYR A 184 -14.62 -15.85 -5.44
CA TYR A 184 -13.18 -15.75 -5.59
C TYR A 184 -12.54 -17.10 -5.31
N PRO A 185 -11.73 -17.65 -6.24
CA PRO A 185 -11.05 -18.92 -6.04
C PRO A 185 -10.05 -18.79 -4.86
N GLU A 186 -9.82 -19.87 -4.17
CA GLU A 186 -8.76 -19.93 -3.16
C GLU A 186 -7.41 -19.57 -3.79
N GLU A 187 -6.54 -18.93 -3.02
CA GLU A 187 -5.21 -18.47 -3.48
C GLU A 187 -4.43 -19.61 -4.17
N GLY A 188 -4.53 -20.83 -3.63
CA GLY A 188 -3.89 -22.01 -4.16
C GLY A 188 -4.45 -22.47 -5.53
N ASP A 189 -5.72 -22.22 -5.79
CA ASP A 189 -6.37 -22.57 -7.07
C ASP A 189 -5.88 -21.68 -8.21
N CYS A 190 -5.69 -20.40 -7.97
CA CYS A 190 -5.13 -19.47 -8.94
C CYS A 190 -3.74 -19.95 -9.42
N VAL A 191 -2.85 -20.27 -8.48
CA VAL A 191 -1.50 -20.74 -8.82
C VAL A 191 -1.52 -22.04 -9.64
N LYS A 192 -2.42 -22.96 -9.29
CA LYS A 192 -2.51 -24.28 -9.96
C LYS A 192 -3.15 -24.22 -11.35
N LYS A 193 -4.19 -23.39 -11.52
CA LYS A 193 -5.03 -23.41 -12.73
C LYS A 193 -4.58 -22.36 -13.76
N CYS A 194 -4.04 -21.22 -13.33
CA CYS A 194 -3.71 -20.11 -14.24
C CYS A 194 -2.31 -20.21 -14.91
N GLY A 195 -1.47 -21.17 -14.52
CA GLY A 195 -0.11 -21.27 -15.05
C GLY A 195 0.76 -20.03 -14.73
N THR A 196 1.74 -19.75 -15.60
CA THR A 196 2.63 -18.58 -15.47
C THR A 196 1.86 -17.26 -15.67
N LEU A 197 2.21 -16.23 -14.91
CA LEU A 197 1.65 -14.89 -15.07
C LEU A 197 2.27 -14.21 -16.30
N ASN A 198 1.45 -13.74 -17.20
CA ASN A 198 1.84 -12.84 -18.29
C ASN A 198 1.68 -11.39 -17.82
N LEU A 199 2.79 -10.66 -17.71
CA LEU A 199 2.80 -9.27 -17.24
C LEU A 199 2.13 -8.32 -18.24
N THR A 200 2.16 -8.64 -19.55
CA THR A 200 1.47 -7.83 -20.57
C THR A 200 -0.05 -7.88 -20.35
N LEU A 201 -0.62 -9.07 -20.18
CA LEU A 201 -2.05 -9.20 -19.89
C LEU A 201 -2.43 -8.57 -18.55
N ALA A 202 -1.55 -8.65 -17.55
CA ALA A 202 -1.77 -8.00 -16.26
C ALA A 202 -1.76 -6.46 -16.39
N MET A 203 -0.91 -5.90 -17.27
CA MET A 203 -0.90 -4.46 -17.58
C MET A 203 -2.19 -4.02 -18.28
N GLU A 204 -2.66 -4.80 -19.23
CA GLU A 204 -3.93 -4.55 -19.94
C GLU A 204 -5.09 -4.55 -18.94
N SER A 205 -5.20 -5.60 -18.14
CA SER A 205 -6.20 -5.68 -17.07
C SER A 205 -6.12 -4.48 -16.11
N CYS A 206 -4.92 -4.06 -15.70
CA CYS A 206 -4.75 -2.87 -14.86
C CYS A 206 -5.25 -1.60 -15.51
N LYS A 207 -5.04 -1.42 -16.83
CA LYS A 207 -5.50 -0.25 -17.59
C LYS A 207 -7.02 -0.21 -17.73
N GLU A 208 -7.66 -1.36 -17.86
CA GLU A 208 -9.12 -1.50 -17.95
C GLU A 208 -9.83 -1.17 -16.64
N HIS A 209 -9.20 -1.45 -15.49
CA HIS A 209 -9.78 -1.11 -14.20
C HIS A 209 -9.72 0.40 -13.94
N ARG A 210 -10.78 0.94 -13.35
CA ARG A 210 -10.93 2.38 -13.07
C ARG A 210 -10.00 2.85 -11.95
N HIS A 211 -9.62 1.97 -11.03
CA HIS A 211 -8.84 2.29 -9.84
C HIS A 211 -7.74 1.25 -9.61
N VAL A 212 -6.69 1.65 -8.89
CA VAL A 212 -5.60 0.75 -8.50
C VAL A 212 -5.42 0.82 -7.00
N ALA A 213 -5.42 -0.33 -6.32
CA ALA A 213 -5.13 -0.44 -4.90
C ALA A 213 -3.90 -1.32 -4.66
N ILE A 214 -2.97 -0.83 -3.85
CA ILE A 214 -1.76 -1.56 -3.48
C ILE A 214 -1.68 -1.66 -1.96
N LYS A 215 -1.39 -2.86 -1.47
CA LYS A 215 -1.18 -3.10 -0.05
C LYS A 215 0.31 -3.34 0.23
N THR A 216 0.86 -2.64 1.23
CA THR A 216 2.24 -2.85 1.68
C THR A 216 2.38 -2.84 3.20
N VAL A 217 3.36 -3.61 3.68
CA VAL A 217 3.83 -3.60 5.08
C VAL A 217 5.32 -3.26 5.15
N ARG A 218 5.89 -2.73 4.06
CA ARG A 218 7.35 -2.53 3.87
C ARG A 218 7.77 -1.07 3.85
N VAL A 219 6.84 -0.16 4.04
CA VAL A 219 7.11 1.26 4.28
C VAL A 219 6.81 1.52 5.74
N SER A 220 7.79 2.01 6.48
CA SER A 220 7.69 2.18 7.93
C SER A 220 6.91 3.44 8.30
N GLU A 221 7.10 4.53 7.55
CA GLU A 221 6.60 5.83 7.92
C GLU A 221 5.76 6.49 6.80
N VAL A 222 4.68 7.17 7.19
CA VAL A 222 3.86 7.96 6.26
C VAL A 222 4.70 9.02 5.54
N ASN A 223 5.68 9.62 6.23
CA ASN A 223 6.55 10.65 5.65
C ASN A 223 7.38 10.14 4.45
N ASP A 224 7.69 8.85 4.41
CA ASP A 224 8.41 8.22 3.29
C ASP A 224 7.58 8.22 1.99
N LEU A 225 6.26 8.40 2.10
CA LEU A 225 5.32 8.46 0.97
C LEU A 225 5.13 9.87 0.41
N ARG A 226 5.70 10.90 1.04
CA ARG A 226 5.44 12.30 0.68
C ARG A 226 5.63 12.58 -0.81
N ALA A 227 6.73 12.10 -1.41
CA ALA A 227 7.00 12.31 -2.83
C ALA A 227 5.98 11.63 -3.78
N LEU A 228 5.30 10.57 -3.33
CA LEU A 228 4.20 9.94 -4.08
C LEU A 228 2.88 10.68 -3.87
N VAL A 229 2.61 11.14 -2.65
CA VAL A 229 1.39 11.89 -2.32
C VAL A 229 1.38 13.24 -3.03
N GLU A 230 2.53 13.91 -3.13
CA GLU A 230 2.69 15.21 -3.81
C GLU A 230 2.85 15.06 -5.34
N ASP A 231 2.94 13.83 -5.91
CA ASP A 231 3.03 13.63 -7.36
C ASP A 231 1.69 14.04 -8.04
N PRO A 232 1.68 15.08 -8.89
CA PRO A 232 0.45 15.60 -9.49
C PRO A 232 -0.22 14.61 -10.47
N ARG A 233 0.49 13.58 -10.92
CA ARG A 233 -0.04 12.53 -11.81
C ARG A 233 -0.90 11.55 -11.03
N LEU A 234 -0.70 11.41 -9.70
CA LEU A 234 -1.39 10.46 -8.86
C LEU A 234 -2.51 11.12 -8.06
N ASN A 235 -3.71 10.54 -8.13
CA ASN A 235 -4.76 10.79 -7.16
C ASN A 235 -4.64 9.77 -6.02
N LEU A 236 -3.55 9.89 -5.24
CA LEU A 236 -3.20 8.90 -4.21
C LEU A 236 -3.97 9.16 -2.92
N LYS A 237 -4.63 8.11 -2.41
CA LYS A 237 -5.27 8.01 -1.10
C LYS A 237 -4.51 7.01 -0.25
N VAL A 238 -4.01 7.41 0.90
CA VAL A 238 -3.27 6.56 1.84
C VAL A 238 -4.18 6.19 3.01
N ILE A 239 -4.38 4.90 3.22
CA ILE A 239 -5.09 4.36 4.40
C ILE A 239 -4.03 3.70 5.28
N GLN A 240 -3.70 4.34 6.40
CA GLN A 240 -2.80 3.75 7.39
C GLN A 240 -3.61 2.90 8.37
N LEU A 241 -3.42 1.58 8.29
CA LEU A 241 -4.05 0.63 9.21
C LEU A 241 -3.15 0.36 10.41
N VAL A 242 -3.70 0.60 11.59
CA VAL A 242 -3.04 0.39 12.87
C VAL A 242 -3.75 -0.68 13.69
N ARG A 243 -3.03 -1.31 14.63
CA ARG A 243 -3.55 -2.34 15.52
C ARG A 243 -2.86 -2.30 16.87
N ASP A 244 -3.51 -2.81 17.90
CA ASP A 244 -2.95 -2.96 19.23
C ASP A 244 -1.60 -3.72 19.20
N PRO A 245 -0.51 -3.14 19.72
CA PRO A 245 0.82 -3.77 19.74
C PRO A 245 0.82 -5.18 20.38
N ARG A 246 -0.01 -5.40 21.41
CA ARG A 246 -0.17 -6.68 22.10
C ARG A 246 -0.74 -7.75 21.18
N ALA A 247 -1.73 -7.38 20.38
CA ALA A 247 -2.33 -8.25 19.37
C ALA A 247 -1.35 -8.53 18.20
N ILE A 248 -0.56 -7.55 17.79
CA ILE A 248 0.47 -7.72 16.73
C ILE A 248 1.49 -8.78 17.17
N ILE A 249 2.08 -8.64 18.35
CA ILE A 249 3.07 -9.60 18.89
C ILE A 249 2.46 -10.99 18.99
N THR A 250 1.24 -11.11 19.54
CA THR A 250 0.54 -12.40 19.60
C THR A 250 0.43 -13.05 18.23
N SER A 251 0.05 -12.28 17.20
CA SER A 251 -0.09 -12.80 15.85
C SER A 251 1.25 -13.17 15.21
N ARG A 252 2.33 -12.45 15.52
CA ARG A 252 3.68 -12.75 15.02
C ARG A 252 4.25 -14.02 15.62
N THR A 253 3.99 -14.32 16.90
CA THR A 253 4.41 -15.60 17.51
C THR A 253 3.78 -16.83 16.84
N ILE A 254 2.68 -16.65 16.11
CA ILE A 254 2.00 -17.73 15.38
C ILE A 254 2.47 -17.78 13.92
N ALA A 255 2.63 -16.64 13.29
CA ALA A 255 2.92 -16.55 11.85
C ALA A 255 4.41 -16.66 11.52
N PHE A 256 5.30 -16.27 12.45
CA PHE A 256 6.75 -16.22 12.29
C PHE A 256 7.43 -16.94 13.46
N VAL A 257 7.14 -18.24 13.59
CA VAL A 257 7.53 -19.06 14.75
C VAL A 257 9.03 -19.01 15.02
N ASP A 258 9.86 -19.10 14.00
CA ASP A 258 11.32 -19.12 14.15
C ASP A 258 11.86 -17.74 14.54
N GLU A 259 11.39 -16.69 13.90
CA GLU A 259 11.79 -15.31 14.18
C GLU A 259 11.34 -14.85 15.57
N TYR A 260 10.11 -15.21 15.98
CA TYR A 260 9.51 -14.85 17.27
C TYR A 260 9.57 -15.99 18.31
N ARG A 261 10.53 -16.89 18.20
CA ARG A 261 10.66 -18.09 19.08
C ARG A 261 10.69 -17.73 20.56
N SER A 262 11.49 -16.75 20.98
CA SER A 262 11.60 -16.34 22.38
C SER A 262 10.29 -15.78 22.92
N TRP A 263 9.55 -15.01 22.13
CA TRP A 263 8.21 -14.52 22.46
C TRP A 263 7.18 -15.66 22.53
N GLY A 264 7.28 -16.64 21.64
CA GLY A 264 6.45 -17.85 21.64
C GLY A 264 6.67 -18.70 22.92
N ILE A 265 7.91 -18.85 23.34
CA ILE A 265 8.26 -19.55 24.63
C ILE A 265 7.63 -18.78 25.79
N TRP A 266 7.79 -17.45 25.87
CA TRP A 266 7.17 -16.68 26.95
C TRP A 266 5.65 -16.85 26.97
N LYS A 267 5.00 -16.71 25.81
CA LYS A 267 3.56 -16.90 25.66
C LYS A 267 3.08 -18.26 26.16
N THR A 268 3.81 -19.35 25.89
CA THR A 268 3.38 -20.72 26.24
C THR A 268 3.72 -21.10 27.64
N THR A 269 4.87 -20.64 28.16
CA THR A 269 5.37 -21.05 29.50
C THR A 269 5.00 -20.08 30.62
N GLY A 270 4.55 -18.85 30.27
CA GLY A 270 4.34 -17.77 31.23
C GLY A 270 5.63 -17.24 31.86
N ARG A 271 6.79 -17.59 31.30
CA ARG A 271 8.10 -17.18 31.86
C ARG A 271 8.93 -16.46 30.81
N ARG A 272 9.39 -15.26 31.16
CA ARG A 272 10.24 -14.44 30.27
C ARG A 272 11.59 -15.13 30.05
N PRO A 273 11.99 -15.42 28.80
CA PRO A 273 13.32 -15.94 28.46
C PRO A 273 14.41 -14.89 28.76
N LYS A 274 15.59 -15.34 29.19
CA LYS A 274 16.75 -14.47 29.51
C LYS A 274 17.26 -13.74 28.26
N ASN A 275 17.15 -14.36 27.10
CA ASN A 275 17.61 -13.86 25.77
C ASN A 275 16.45 -13.38 24.90
N LEU A 276 15.43 -12.76 25.49
CA LEU A 276 14.34 -12.17 24.74
C LEU A 276 14.88 -11.06 23.84
N ASP A 277 14.63 -11.16 22.53
CA ASP A 277 14.93 -10.09 21.58
C ASP A 277 13.85 -9.00 21.67
N VAL A 278 14.16 -7.95 22.42
CA VAL A 278 13.26 -6.80 22.61
C VAL A 278 13.29 -5.85 21.42
N THR A 279 14.30 -5.93 20.54
CA THR A 279 14.42 -5.05 19.36
C THR A 279 13.29 -5.29 18.37
N GLN A 280 12.62 -6.45 18.43
CA GLN A 280 11.44 -6.77 17.64
C GLN A 280 10.21 -5.91 17.96
N LEU A 281 10.20 -5.25 19.13
CA LEU A 281 9.15 -4.28 19.49
C LEU A 281 9.38 -2.88 18.89
N THR A 282 10.64 -2.49 18.66
CA THR A 282 10.99 -1.16 18.16
C THR A 282 10.19 -0.75 16.92
N PRO A 283 10.09 -1.58 15.86
CA PRO A 283 9.30 -1.21 14.68
C PRO A 283 7.80 -1.07 14.96
N ILE A 284 7.31 -1.70 16.04
CA ILE A 284 5.89 -1.63 16.42
C ILE A 284 5.61 -0.41 17.31
N CYS A 285 6.57 -0.02 18.15
CA CYS A 285 6.39 1.05 19.11
C CYS A 285 6.89 2.39 18.58
N GLU A 286 8.10 2.45 18.03
CA GLU A 286 8.76 3.68 17.61
C GLU A 286 8.35 4.09 16.18
N ASP A 287 8.58 3.24 15.18
CA ASP A 287 8.22 3.56 13.78
C ASP A 287 6.72 3.83 13.67
N TYR A 288 5.93 3.04 14.37
CA TYR A 288 4.48 3.22 14.42
C TYR A 288 4.07 4.55 15.05
N PHE A 289 4.69 4.91 16.17
CA PHE A 289 4.46 6.19 16.83
C PHE A 289 4.81 7.36 15.92
N HIS A 290 5.97 7.34 15.28
CA HIS A 290 6.41 8.40 14.37
C HIS A 290 5.49 8.49 13.15
N SER A 291 5.17 7.37 12.54
CA SER A 291 4.28 7.31 11.38
C SER A 291 2.88 7.85 11.69
N VAL A 292 2.28 7.41 12.82
CA VAL A 292 0.96 7.88 13.27
C VAL A 292 1.00 9.36 13.66
N SER A 293 2.08 9.81 14.35
CA SER A 293 2.27 11.23 14.70
C SER A 293 2.29 12.12 13.47
N THR A 294 2.98 11.70 12.41
CA THR A 294 2.98 12.41 11.12
C THR A 294 1.57 12.54 10.55
N GLY A 295 0.81 11.45 10.52
CA GLY A 295 -0.57 11.47 10.01
C GLY A 295 -1.51 12.36 10.84
N LEU A 296 -1.42 12.25 12.18
CA LEU A 296 -2.27 13.01 13.11
C LEU A 296 -1.89 14.50 13.21
N SER A 297 -0.65 14.88 12.89
CA SER A 297 -0.25 16.29 12.81
C SER A 297 -0.88 17.04 11.62
N ARG A 298 -1.53 16.29 10.71
CA ARG A 298 -2.28 16.81 9.57
C ARG A 298 -1.48 17.81 8.73
N PRO A 299 -0.28 17.46 8.26
CA PRO A 299 0.51 18.36 7.43
C PRO A 299 -0.22 18.63 6.10
N PRO A 300 -0.09 19.84 5.51
CA PRO A 300 -0.86 20.22 4.31
C PRO A 300 -0.79 19.25 3.14
N TRP A 301 0.33 18.57 2.96
CA TRP A 301 0.51 17.59 1.87
C TRP A 301 -0.34 16.31 2.03
N LEU A 302 -0.87 16.03 3.23
CA LEU A 302 -1.80 14.92 3.49
C LEU A 302 -3.28 15.33 3.38
N LYS A 303 -3.60 16.61 3.18
CA LYS A 303 -4.99 17.07 3.10
C LYS A 303 -5.73 16.38 1.95
N GLY A 304 -6.89 15.78 2.27
CA GLY A 304 -7.70 15.01 1.34
C GLY A 304 -7.08 13.68 0.88
N ARG A 305 -5.93 13.26 1.47
CA ARG A 305 -5.13 12.14 0.99
C ARG A 305 -4.81 11.08 2.04
N TYR A 306 -5.21 11.28 3.29
CA TYR A 306 -4.83 10.40 4.39
C TYR A 306 -6.00 10.07 5.31
N MET A 307 -6.08 8.78 5.65
CA MET A 307 -7.00 8.23 6.65
C MET A 307 -6.25 7.30 7.59
N LEU A 308 -6.39 7.52 8.90
CA LEU A 308 -5.94 6.60 9.93
C LEU A 308 -7.09 5.68 10.34
N LEU A 309 -6.87 4.38 10.35
CA LEU A 309 -7.87 3.36 10.66
C LEU A 309 -7.34 2.37 11.70
N ARG A 310 -8.02 2.20 12.84
CA ARG A 310 -7.73 1.09 13.76
C ARG A 310 -8.39 -0.19 13.24
N TYR A 311 -7.63 -1.28 13.26
CA TYR A 311 -8.14 -2.62 12.92
C TYR A 311 -9.34 -3.00 13.79
N GLU A 312 -9.31 -2.67 15.07
CA GLU A 312 -10.35 -3.00 16.04
C GLU A 312 -11.68 -2.29 15.73
N ASP A 313 -11.63 -1.05 15.24
CA ASP A 313 -12.83 -0.32 14.82
C ASP A 313 -13.45 -0.94 13.56
N LEU A 314 -12.59 -1.32 12.59
CA LEU A 314 -13.01 -2.06 11.40
C LEU A 314 -13.58 -3.43 11.74
N ALA A 315 -12.94 -4.16 12.65
CA ALA A 315 -13.36 -5.50 13.04
C ALA A 315 -14.69 -5.53 13.80
N ARG A 316 -14.97 -4.51 14.63
CA ARG A 316 -16.21 -4.40 15.41
C ARG A 316 -17.39 -3.94 14.58
N ASN A 317 -17.18 -3.02 13.64
CA ASN A 317 -18.23 -2.43 12.82
C ASN A 317 -17.85 -2.42 11.35
N PRO A 318 -17.68 -3.60 10.70
CA PRO A 318 -17.08 -3.69 9.38
C PRO A 318 -17.85 -2.91 8.31
N MET A 319 -19.21 -3.03 8.26
CA MET A 319 -20.00 -2.34 7.23
C MET A 319 -19.87 -0.82 7.34
N LYS A 320 -20.08 -0.26 8.54
CA LYS A 320 -19.97 1.19 8.76
C LYS A 320 -18.57 1.71 8.40
N LYS A 321 -17.51 0.99 8.83
CA LYS A 321 -16.14 1.42 8.53
C LYS A 321 -15.78 1.29 7.06
N VAL A 322 -16.36 0.34 6.35
CA VAL A 322 -16.17 0.20 4.91
C VAL A 322 -16.85 1.34 4.16
N GLU A 323 -18.05 1.75 4.54
CA GLU A 323 -18.70 2.95 3.98
C GLU A 323 -17.80 4.19 4.17
N GLU A 324 -17.29 4.45 5.39
CA GLU A 324 -16.37 5.56 5.67
C GLU A 324 -15.08 5.48 4.83
N ILE A 325 -14.54 4.27 4.57
CA ILE A 325 -13.36 4.06 3.73
C ILE A 325 -13.67 4.40 2.27
N TYR A 326 -14.80 3.92 1.75
CA TYR A 326 -15.18 4.14 0.36
C TYR A 326 -15.54 5.59 0.08
N ASP A 327 -16.20 6.27 1.03
CA ASP A 327 -16.43 7.72 0.98
C ASP A 327 -15.10 8.50 0.93
N PHE A 328 -14.13 8.11 1.76
CA PHE A 328 -12.80 8.75 1.78
C PHE A 328 -12.05 8.57 0.47
N VAL A 329 -12.05 7.38 -0.13
CA VAL A 329 -11.36 7.13 -1.40
C VAL A 329 -12.13 7.67 -2.61
N GLY A 330 -13.41 8.02 -2.44
CA GLY A 330 -14.26 8.57 -3.48
C GLY A 330 -14.65 7.55 -4.56
N ILE A 331 -14.91 6.30 -4.15
CA ILE A 331 -15.32 5.20 -5.01
C ILE A 331 -16.63 4.64 -4.48
N PRO A 332 -17.64 4.37 -5.34
CA PRO A 332 -18.90 3.74 -4.90
C PRO A 332 -18.64 2.37 -4.26
N LEU A 333 -19.37 2.05 -3.20
CA LEU A 333 -19.26 0.74 -2.55
C LEU A 333 -19.93 -0.35 -3.41
N ASP A 334 -19.14 -1.36 -3.80
CA ASP A 334 -19.56 -2.46 -4.68
C ASP A 334 -20.36 -3.53 -3.90
N ALA A 335 -21.37 -4.13 -4.55
CA ALA A 335 -22.19 -5.19 -3.98
C ALA A 335 -21.40 -6.46 -3.64
N ASN A 336 -20.33 -6.77 -4.39
CA ASN A 336 -19.46 -7.91 -4.10
C ASN A 336 -18.66 -7.70 -2.81
N VAL A 337 -18.23 -6.46 -2.55
CA VAL A 337 -17.57 -6.08 -1.29
C VAL A 337 -18.53 -6.27 -0.11
N GLN A 338 -19.76 -5.78 -0.23
CA GLN A 338 -20.79 -5.95 0.82
C GLN A 338 -21.07 -7.43 1.10
N ARG A 339 -21.27 -8.23 0.04
CA ARG A 339 -21.49 -9.69 0.14
C ARG A 339 -20.32 -10.39 0.80
N TRP A 340 -19.09 -10.03 0.40
CA TRP A 340 -17.88 -10.59 0.99
C TRP A 340 -17.78 -10.30 2.50
N ILE A 341 -18.07 -9.06 2.92
CA ILE A 341 -18.07 -8.67 4.34
C ILE A 341 -19.06 -9.54 5.12
N LEU A 342 -20.30 -9.65 4.64
CA LEU A 342 -21.33 -10.43 5.33
C LEU A 342 -20.93 -11.90 5.51
N ASN A 343 -20.27 -12.48 4.51
CA ASN A 343 -19.86 -13.89 4.53
C ASN A 343 -18.57 -14.13 5.35
N ASN A 344 -17.68 -13.13 5.47
CA ASN A 344 -16.35 -13.35 6.05
C ASN A 344 -16.16 -12.72 7.44
N THR A 345 -17.10 -11.93 7.95
CA THR A 345 -16.96 -11.30 9.27
C THR A 345 -17.78 -12.00 10.37
N LYS A 346 -18.68 -12.91 10.01
CA LYS A 346 -19.57 -13.65 10.93
C LYS A 346 -19.34 -15.18 10.88
N ALA A 347 -18.20 -15.63 10.34
CA ALA A 347 -17.93 -17.05 10.24
C ALA A 347 -17.83 -17.71 11.64
N ASP A 348 -18.43 -18.91 11.77
CA ASP A 348 -18.38 -19.72 12.98
C ASP A 348 -16.95 -20.19 13.27
N GLU A 349 -16.67 -20.49 14.54
CA GLU A 349 -15.34 -20.94 15.02
C GLU A 349 -14.89 -22.29 14.45
N SER A 350 -15.76 -23.02 13.76
CA SER A 350 -15.52 -24.32 13.14
C SER A 350 -14.74 -24.26 11.80
N SER A 351 -14.59 -23.07 11.22
CA SER A 351 -13.84 -22.92 9.94
C SER A 351 -12.34 -23.16 10.15
N PRO A 352 -11.63 -23.84 9.21
CA PRO A 352 -10.19 -24.03 9.30
C PRO A 352 -9.45 -22.72 9.48
N LYS A 353 -8.63 -22.62 10.53
CA LYS A 353 -7.88 -21.39 10.86
C LYS A 353 -6.61 -21.30 10.02
N GLU A 354 -6.73 -20.88 8.77
CA GLU A 354 -5.55 -20.55 7.98
C GLU A 354 -4.86 -19.29 8.53
N ILE A 355 -3.52 -19.26 8.51
CA ILE A 355 -2.70 -18.14 9.04
C ILE A 355 -3.05 -16.82 8.36
N TYR A 356 -3.40 -16.86 7.09
CA TYR A 356 -3.79 -15.70 6.27
C TYR A 356 -5.28 -15.66 5.91
N GLY A 357 -6.06 -16.61 6.41
CA GLY A 357 -7.50 -16.66 6.17
C GLY A 357 -8.22 -15.44 6.74
N THR A 358 -9.20 -14.93 6.00
CA THR A 358 -9.99 -13.74 6.37
C THR A 358 -11.38 -14.07 6.86
N SER A 359 -11.85 -15.30 6.65
CA SER A 359 -13.16 -15.78 7.14
C SER A 359 -13.09 -16.09 8.64
N ARG A 360 -13.53 -15.15 9.48
CA ARG A 360 -13.51 -15.25 10.95
C ARG A 360 -14.58 -14.36 11.58
N ASN A 361 -14.97 -14.64 12.81
CA ASN A 361 -15.63 -13.62 13.62
C ASN A 361 -14.61 -12.50 13.89
N SER A 362 -14.76 -11.37 13.19
CA SER A 362 -13.76 -10.29 13.19
C SER A 362 -13.63 -9.64 14.57
N SER A 363 -14.74 -9.44 15.27
CA SER A 363 -14.78 -8.83 16.60
C SER A 363 -14.06 -9.71 17.63
N THR A 364 -14.38 -11.01 17.67
CA THR A 364 -13.69 -11.97 18.56
C THR A 364 -12.20 -12.06 18.25
N THR A 365 -11.82 -12.04 16.97
CA THR A 365 -10.40 -12.08 16.55
C THR A 365 -9.62 -10.86 17.02
N ALA A 366 -10.25 -9.69 17.10
CA ALA A 366 -9.59 -8.46 17.57
C ALA A 366 -9.17 -8.57 19.05
N GLU A 367 -9.94 -9.28 19.89
CA GLU A 367 -9.74 -9.41 21.33
C GLU A 367 -9.06 -10.73 21.75
N ALA A 368 -8.91 -11.72 20.87
CA ALA A 368 -8.44 -13.08 21.19
C ALA A 368 -7.06 -13.12 21.87
N TRP A 369 -6.20 -12.15 21.66
CA TRP A 369 -4.89 -12.05 22.29
C TRP A 369 -4.99 -11.95 23.84
N ARG A 370 -6.05 -11.36 24.35
CA ARG A 370 -6.31 -11.18 25.80
C ARG A 370 -6.41 -12.50 26.54
N LEU A 371 -6.93 -13.52 25.88
CA LEU A 371 -7.11 -14.86 26.44
C LEU A 371 -5.84 -15.72 26.33
N THR A 372 -4.90 -15.34 25.49
CA THR A 372 -3.74 -16.16 25.14
C THR A 372 -2.41 -15.65 25.72
N LEU A 373 -2.30 -14.35 26.03
CA LEU A 373 -1.07 -13.81 26.59
C LEU A 373 -1.04 -13.88 28.12
N PRO A 374 0.12 -14.22 28.73
CA PRO A 374 0.34 -14.03 30.15
C PRO A 374 0.43 -12.53 30.49
N TYR A 375 -0.02 -12.16 31.68
CA TYR A 375 -0.14 -10.75 32.11
C TYR A 375 1.22 -10.02 32.11
N ASP A 376 2.28 -10.66 32.60
CA ASP A 376 3.63 -10.10 32.63
C ASP A 376 4.18 -9.76 31.23
N MET A 377 3.82 -10.54 30.22
CA MET A 377 4.16 -10.26 28.84
C MET A 377 3.36 -9.05 28.31
N VAL A 378 2.07 -8.94 28.66
CA VAL A 378 1.23 -7.80 28.31
C VAL A 378 1.74 -6.54 28.98
N GLU A 379 2.06 -6.58 30.27
CA GLU A 379 2.62 -5.46 31.02
C GLU A 379 3.94 -4.97 30.41
N PHE A 380 4.82 -5.91 30.03
CA PHE A 380 6.08 -5.58 29.35
C PHE A 380 5.85 -4.83 28.03
N ILE A 381 4.92 -5.30 27.17
CA ILE A 381 4.60 -4.64 25.90
C ILE A 381 4.01 -3.25 26.16
N GLN A 382 3.11 -3.10 27.13
CA GLN A 382 2.52 -1.81 27.51
C GLN A 382 3.58 -0.79 27.92
N ASN A 383 4.53 -1.23 28.74
CA ASN A 383 5.61 -0.38 29.26
C ASN A 383 6.65 -0.03 28.19
N THR A 384 6.75 -0.83 27.12
CA THR A 384 7.65 -0.57 25.99
C THR A 384 7.01 0.33 24.93
N CYS A 385 5.67 0.27 24.75
CA CYS A 385 4.93 1.02 23.73
C CYS A 385 3.97 2.08 24.29
N PRO A 386 4.27 2.83 25.39
CA PRO A 386 3.28 3.67 26.05
C PRO A 386 2.77 4.80 25.13
N GLN A 387 3.65 5.39 24.34
CA GLN A 387 3.31 6.53 23.49
C GLN A 387 2.30 6.16 22.40
N VAL A 388 2.55 5.08 21.66
CA VAL A 388 1.65 4.63 20.61
C VAL A 388 0.32 4.14 21.16
N MET A 389 0.33 3.50 22.35
CA MET A 389 -0.91 3.07 23.00
C MET A 389 -1.79 4.27 23.36
N VAL A 390 -1.24 5.29 24.00
CA VAL A 390 -1.97 6.52 24.34
C VAL A 390 -2.46 7.25 23.08
N GLN A 391 -1.58 7.36 22.07
CA GLN A 391 -1.91 8.04 20.81
C GLN A 391 -3.08 7.40 20.09
N LEU A 392 -3.16 6.07 20.09
CA LEU A 392 -4.20 5.28 19.43
C LEU A 392 -5.39 4.94 20.34
N GLY A 393 -5.37 5.35 21.62
CA GLY A 393 -6.46 5.08 22.57
C GLY A 393 -6.55 3.63 23.00
N TYR A 394 -5.43 2.91 23.14
CA TYR A 394 -5.38 1.58 23.74
C TYR A 394 -5.15 1.69 25.24
N LYS A 395 -6.10 1.22 26.04
CA LYS A 395 -6.01 1.24 27.50
C LYS A 395 -5.06 0.16 28.01
N THR A 396 -4.39 0.46 29.10
CA THR A 396 -3.57 -0.52 29.83
C THR A 396 -4.43 -1.38 30.74
N VAL A 397 -4.01 -2.62 30.97
CA VAL A 397 -4.54 -3.50 32.01
C VAL A 397 -3.60 -3.53 33.19
N ARG A 398 -4.14 -3.70 34.41
CA ARG A 398 -3.38 -3.65 35.66
C ARG A 398 -3.29 -5.01 36.37
N SER A 399 -4.03 -5.99 35.87
CA SER A 399 -4.07 -7.33 36.43
C SER A 399 -4.39 -8.41 35.39
N SER A 400 -4.09 -9.65 35.70
CA SER A 400 -4.49 -10.80 34.87
C SER A 400 -6.02 -10.95 34.81
N GLN A 401 -6.74 -10.49 35.85
CA GLN A 401 -8.20 -10.52 35.87
C GLN A 401 -8.77 -9.51 34.89
N ASP A 402 -8.27 -8.26 34.89
CA ASP A 402 -8.69 -7.22 33.94
C ASP A 402 -8.37 -7.63 32.50
N LEU A 403 -7.21 -8.27 32.27
CA LEU A 403 -6.82 -8.75 30.96
C LEU A 403 -7.84 -9.72 30.39
N LYS A 404 -8.30 -10.69 31.18
CA LYS A 404 -9.21 -11.75 30.75
C LYS A 404 -10.68 -11.34 30.76
N ASN A 405 -11.01 -10.24 31.41
CA ASN A 405 -12.38 -9.73 31.46
C ASN A 405 -12.75 -9.03 30.14
N LEU A 406 -13.35 -9.74 29.20
CA LEU A 406 -13.75 -9.20 27.89
C LEU A 406 -14.82 -8.13 27.96
N SER A 407 -15.55 -8.01 29.08
CA SER A 407 -16.51 -6.91 29.30
C SER A 407 -15.81 -5.58 29.55
N TYR A 408 -14.52 -5.59 29.94
CA TYR A 408 -13.71 -4.40 30.08
C TYR A 408 -13.18 -3.95 28.73
N ASN A 409 -13.70 -2.86 28.18
CA ASN A 409 -13.28 -2.34 26.88
C ASN A 409 -11.90 -1.69 26.99
N LEU A 410 -10.89 -2.29 26.29
CA LEU A 410 -9.51 -1.80 26.22
C LEU A 410 -9.28 -0.75 25.14
N ILE A 411 -10.30 -0.30 24.45
CA ILE A 411 -10.23 0.70 23.40
C ILE A 411 -11.03 1.91 23.82
N GLU A 412 -10.42 3.09 23.79
CA GLU A 412 -11.11 4.35 24.00
C GLU A 412 -11.99 4.69 22.81
N ASP A 413 -13.09 5.36 23.08
CA ASP A 413 -13.92 5.98 22.04
C ASP A 413 -13.21 7.21 21.49
N LYS A 414 -12.21 6.95 20.64
CA LYS A 414 -11.38 7.96 19.98
C LYS A 414 -11.62 7.89 18.48
N SER A 415 -12.10 8.97 17.91
CA SER A 415 -12.34 9.08 16.48
C SER A 415 -11.11 9.58 15.73
N PHE A 416 -10.86 9.01 14.56
CA PHE A 416 -9.79 9.44 13.64
C PHE A 416 -10.43 9.81 12.29
N PRO A 417 -11.13 10.97 12.22
CA PRO A 417 -11.77 11.37 10.97
C PRO A 417 -10.70 11.61 9.89
N PRO A 418 -11.00 11.27 8.62
CA PRO A 418 -10.12 11.57 7.51
C PRO A 418 -9.71 13.04 7.50
N PHE A 419 -8.51 13.34 7.03
CA PHE A 419 -8.07 14.71 6.84
C PHE A 419 -8.55 15.20 5.47
N LEU A 420 -9.75 15.78 5.43
CA LEU A 420 -10.41 16.33 4.23
C LEU A 420 -9.99 17.76 3.94
#